data_ba81d729fc99b9b6b7fe86aa2613daa5
#
_entry.id   ba81d729fc99b9b6b7fe86aa2613daa5
#
_cell.length_a   1.000
_cell.length_b   1.000
_cell.length_c   1.000
_cell.angle_alpha   90.00
_cell.angle_beta   90.00
_cell.angle_gamma   90.00
#
_symmetry.space_group_name_H-M   'P 1'
#
loop_
_entity.id
_entity.type
_entity.pdbx_description
1 polymer ?
#
loop_
_entity_poly.entity_id
_entity_poly.type
_entity_poly.pdbx_seq_one_letter_code
_entity_poly.pdbx_strand_id
1 'polypeptide(L)'
;FRRVLFRSGIPAAEEAAREWNVVMGLLDEMASLLGGQSVTIPEYEELFGLLLRSSDLGHIPQTLDAVVLASAGKMRLDAPDYVFVLGLSEGEFPAAPGETGLLTHADRDALMAQEIELPDCFENRVVREQVCFYKALTAPARGLWLSWPKGQGQTLCAALEPIVDVLRPGAPELDLTDLAATAADGLDVLGGGWPLTEIERASLTEALHAPGGAEPEGLALLRRMAGRSPRQVSDLEALETLLGRRLRISPSQLEKYYTCRYGYFLQYVLGLRPRKRAELSADQSGTLMHWVLQMALDPHPGPDNPCAGLQPFLDLDDEAMAALAGLLVDEYAKRYLPEDTARFAYLLSRLKKSMTGLLCYLRDEQRQSSFKPVACELKIGPGEDAVRGQTYRLSDGRTVQLIGTVDRADEWIEDDGTRWVRVVDYKTGTKKLDLREVYCGLDCQMLLYLFSLTRDADGRFTGAEPAGVLYLLADPAPETTTRGKAAQSMEYKLDGLVRDEQKVFDAMDAEETGRYLPFSFRNGVPSPYQKEKRADKAKLSRIQLHLDDLVTQMGEQLYGGCIAAEPLVTGRSPCRWCDYGFICCHEDGIGERALDAPAKPFEPEEKKEEDQ
;
A
#
# COMPACT_ATOMS: atom_id res chain seq x y z
N PHE A 1 13.14 -7.34 -45.16
CA PHE A 1 14.56 -7.59 -44.86
C PHE A 1 15.48 -7.35 -46.07
N ARG A 2 15.25 -8.02 -47.18
CA ARG A 2 16.00 -7.82 -48.43
C ARG A 2 16.03 -6.36 -48.91
N ARG A 3 14.99 -5.57 -48.70
CA ARG A 3 14.94 -4.14 -49.05
C ARG A 3 15.80 -3.24 -48.14
N VAL A 4 15.99 -3.61 -46.88
CA VAL A 4 16.81 -2.88 -45.91
C VAL A 4 18.31 -3.11 -46.22
N LEU A 5 18.71 -4.36 -46.46
CA LEU A 5 20.09 -4.71 -46.82
C LEU A 5 20.63 -4.01 -48.08
N PHE A 6 19.81 -3.74 -49.09
CA PHE A 6 20.22 -3.09 -50.33
C PHE A 6 20.13 -1.56 -50.32
N ARG A 7 19.55 -0.94 -49.28
CA ARG A 7 19.46 0.52 -49.15
C ARG A 7 20.38 1.15 -48.11
N SER A 8 20.93 0.35 -47.20
CA SER A 8 21.87 0.79 -46.18
C SER A 8 23.30 0.62 -46.69
N GLY A 9 24.17 1.54 -46.29
CA GLY A 9 25.62 1.41 -46.57
C GLY A 9 26.22 0.11 -45.98
N ILE A 10 27.42 -0.28 -46.45
CA ILE A 10 28.07 -1.55 -46.08
C ILE A 10 28.08 -1.85 -44.57
N PRO A 11 28.35 -0.87 -43.65
CA PRO A 11 28.34 -1.14 -42.22
C PRO A 11 26.94 -1.52 -41.68
N ALA A 12 25.88 -0.89 -42.14
CA ALA A 12 24.52 -1.21 -41.74
C ALA A 12 24.02 -2.54 -42.31
N ALA A 13 24.58 -2.97 -43.47
CA ALA A 13 24.27 -4.28 -44.03
C ALA A 13 24.95 -5.43 -43.25
N GLU A 14 26.15 -5.22 -42.72
CA GLU A 14 26.85 -6.20 -41.88
C GLU A 14 26.21 -6.32 -40.50
N GLU A 15 25.72 -5.22 -39.95
CA GLU A 15 24.95 -5.20 -38.70
C GLU A 15 23.62 -5.95 -38.82
N ALA A 16 22.84 -5.65 -39.85
CA ALA A 16 21.61 -6.34 -40.16
C ALA A 16 21.81 -7.84 -40.44
N ALA A 17 22.97 -8.22 -41.02
CA ALA A 17 23.31 -9.64 -41.21
C ALA A 17 23.62 -10.34 -39.89
N ARG A 18 24.30 -9.67 -38.94
CA ARG A 18 24.54 -10.20 -37.60
C ARG A 18 23.23 -10.40 -36.82
N GLU A 19 22.36 -9.39 -36.81
CA GLU A 19 21.02 -9.50 -36.19
C GLU A 19 20.25 -10.68 -36.75
N TRP A 20 20.25 -10.80 -38.09
CA TRP A 20 19.57 -11.92 -38.76
C TRP A 20 20.15 -13.29 -38.36
N ASN A 21 21.44 -13.40 -38.28
CA ASN A 21 22.11 -14.65 -37.90
C ASN A 21 21.79 -15.05 -36.46
N VAL A 22 21.64 -14.07 -35.54
CA VAL A 22 21.19 -14.34 -34.17
C VAL A 22 19.75 -14.85 -34.17
N VAL A 23 18.86 -14.18 -34.88
CA VAL A 23 17.43 -14.62 -34.99
C VAL A 23 17.37 -16.04 -35.58
N MET A 24 18.12 -16.32 -36.64
CA MET A 24 18.14 -17.66 -37.24
C MET A 24 18.73 -18.70 -36.28
N GLY A 25 19.79 -18.35 -35.55
CA GLY A 25 20.37 -19.23 -34.53
C GLY A 25 19.38 -19.59 -33.42
N LEU A 26 18.60 -18.62 -32.95
CA LEU A 26 17.55 -18.86 -31.95
C LEU A 26 16.41 -19.77 -32.49
N LEU A 27 16.05 -19.60 -33.75
CA LEU A 27 15.08 -20.47 -34.40
C LEU A 27 15.59 -21.90 -34.55
N ASP A 28 16.86 -22.07 -34.93
CA ASP A 28 17.52 -23.37 -35.03
C ASP A 28 17.63 -24.03 -33.63
N GLU A 29 17.93 -23.27 -32.59
CA GLU A 29 17.93 -23.73 -31.20
C GLU A 29 16.56 -24.22 -30.77
N MET A 30 15.52 -23.42 -31.01
CA MET A 30 14.11 -23.82 -30.73
C MET A 30 13.73 -25.08 -31.49
N ALA A 31 14.07 -25.18 -32.77
CA ALA A 31 13.81 -26.35 -33.58
C ALA A 31 14.54 -27.61 -33.06
N SER A 32 15.78 -27.42 -32.59
CA SER A 32 16.57 -28.50 -32.00
C SER A 32 16.03 -29.03 -30.69
N LEU A 33 15.57 -28.10 -29.81
CA LEU A 33 15.12 -28.44 -28.46
C LEU A 33 13.63 -28.86 -28.42
N LEU A 34 12.79 -28.23 -29.23
CA LEU A 34 11.36 -28.37 -29.17
C LEU A 34 10.71 -28.95 -30.44
N GLY A 35 11.53 -29.25 -31.48
CA GLY A 35 11.01 -29.67 -32.78
C GLY A 35 10.19 -30.98 -32.80
N GLY A 36 10.25 -31.75 -31.72
CA GLY A 36 9.40 -32.93 -31.52
C GLY A 36 8.10 -32.70 -30.73
N GLN A 37 7.86 -31.46 -30.29
CA GLN A 37 6.70 -31.11 -29.46
C GLN A 37 5.71 -30.24 -30.22
N SER A 38 4.41 -30.48 -30.01
CA SER A 38 3.37 -29.59 -30.51
C SER A 38 3.12 -28.49 -29.50
N VAL A 39 3.40 -27.24 -29.88
CA VAL A 39 3.13 -26.05 -29.10
C VAL A 39 2.07 -25.19 -29.77
N THR A 40 1.30 -24.46 -29.01
CA THR A 40 0.34 -23.49 -29.57
C THR A 40 1.06 -22.22 -30.02
N ILE A 41 0.44 -21.44 -30.90
CA ILE A 41 1.03 -20.17 -31.37
C ILE A 41 1.37 -19.22 -30.21
N PRO A 42 0.51 -19.01 -29.17
CA PRO A 42 0.86 -18.19 -28.01
C PRO A 42 2.06 -18.70 -27.21
N GLU A 43 2.17 -20.02 -27.00
CA GLU A 43 3.33 -20.63 -26.32
C GLU A 43 4.60 -20.45 -27.13
N TYR A 44 4.53 -20.61 -28.44
CA TYR A 44 5.67 -20.37 -29.33
C TYR A 44 6.13 -18.90 -29.26
N GLU A 45 5.20 -17.95 -29.30
CA GLU A 45 5.48 -16.51 -29.20
C GLU A 45 6.12 -16.16 -27.86
N GLU A 46 5.65 -16.74 -26.76
CA GLU A 46 6.21 -16.52 -25.41
C GLU A 46 7.66 -17.06 -25.33
N LEU A 47 7.88 -18.29 -25.78
CA LEU A 47 9.20 -18.93 -25.77
C LEU A 47 10.20 -18.20 -26.68
N PHE A 48 9.79 -17.85 -27.89
CA PHE A 48 10.65 -17.10 -28.80
C PHE A 48 10.96 -15.69 -28.28
N GLY A 49 9.98 -15.02 -27.68
CA GLY A 49 10.16 -13.74 -27.03
C GLY A 49 11.10 -13.80 -25.82
N LEU A 50 11.11 -14.91 -25.07
CA LEU A 50 12.06 -15.15 -23.98
C LEU A 50 13.49 -15.29 -24.51
N LEU A 51 13.69 -16.09 -25.54
CA LEU A 51 15.00 -16.31 -26.17
C LEU A 51 15.55 -15.02 -26.77
N LEU A 52 14.72 -14.24 -27.46
CA LEU A 52 15.12 -12.94 -27.99
C LEU A 52 15.59 -11.97 -26.89
N ARG A 53 14.89 -11.95 -25.74
CA ARG A 53 15.28 -11.11 -24.60
C ARG A 53 16.53 -11.56 -23.88
N SER A 54 16.87 -12.84 -23.97
CA SER A 54 18.09 -13.41 -23.36
C SER A 54 19.32 -13.28 -24.26
N SER A 55 19.12 -12.97 -25.55
CA SER A 55 20.25 -12.82 -26.50
C SER A 55 20.82 -11.42 -26.47
N ASP A 56 22.13 -11.32 -26.36
CA ASP A 56 22.89 -10.07 -26.36
C ASP A 56 23.58 -9.87 -27.71
N LEU A 57 23.20 -8.79 -28.41
CA LEU A 57 23.84 -8.34 -29.64
C LEU A 57 25.01 -7.44 -29.24
N GLY A 58 26.21 -8.03 -29.10
CA GLY A 58 27.41 -7.26 -28.81
C GLY A 58 27.68 -6.19 -29.88
N HIS A 59 27.47 -4.93 -29.57
CA HIS A 59 27.90 -3.80 -30.40
C HIS A 59 29.40 -3.58 -30.20
N ILE A 60 30.15 -3.72 -31.27
CA ILE A 60 31.57 -3.27 -31.30
C ILE A 60 31.54 -1.79 -31.71
N PRO A 61 31.98 -0.86 -30.86
CA PRO A 61 32.03 0.57 -31.22
C PRO A 61 32.91 0.74 -32.46
N GLN A 62 32.35 1.34 -33.51
CA GLN A 62 33.06 1.49 -34.81
C GLN A 62 33.95 2.73 -34.87
N THR A 63 33.91 3.61 -33.88
CA THR A 63 34.74 4.83 -33.86
C THR A 63 35.50 4.95 -32.54
N LEU A 64 36.80 5.29 -32.67
CA LEU A 64 37.65 5.61 -31.52
C LEU A 64 37.34 7.01 -30.93
N ASP A 65 36.68 7.86 -31.73
CA ASP A 65 36.25 9.21 -31.34
C ASP A 65 34.77 9.20 -30.92
N ALA A 66 34.51 8.57 -29.77
CA ALA A 66 33.18 8.47 -29.21
C ALA A 66 33.22 8.49 -27.67
N VAL A 67 32.20 9.05 -27.06
CA VAL A 67 32.01 8.95 -25.62
C VAL A 67 31.53 7.53 -25.29
N VAL A 68 32.23 6.88 -24.35
CA VAL A 68 31.85 5.54 -23.91
C VAL A 68 30.84 5.63 -22.77
N LEU A 69 29.68 5.07 -23.00
CA LEU A 69 28.65 4.91 -21.99
C LEU A 69 28.61 3.47 -21.51
N ALA A 70 28.87 3.23 -20.23
CA ALA A 70 28.91 1.89 -19.67
C ALA A 70 28.49 1.86 -18.21
N SER A 71 27.96 0.73 -17.74
CA SER A 71 27.79 0.51 -16.31
C SER A 71 29.15 0.27 -15.65
N ALA A 72 29.35 0.70 -14.40
CA ALA A 72 30.60 0.62 -13.66
C ALA A 72 31.18 -0.80 -13.61
N GLY A 73 30.34 -1.83 -13.51
CA GLY A 73 30.76 -3.24 -13.50
C GLY A 73 31.24 -3.78 -14.87
N LYS A 74 30.88 -3.11 -15.97
CA LYS A 74 31.23 -3.51 -17.35
C LYS A 74 32.26 -2.60 -17.99
N MET A 75 32.71 -1.56 -17.30
CA MET A 75 33.71 -0.63 -17.80
C MET A 75 35.08 -1.32 -17.98
N ARG A 76 35.62 -1.26 -19.19
CA ARG A 76 36.93 -1.84 -19.58
C ARG A 76 37.84 -0.80 -20.24
N LEU A 77 37.86 0.41 -19.70
CA LEU A 77 38.70 1.48 -20.23
C LEU A 77 39.97 1.61 -19.38
N ASP A 78 41.11 1.66 -20.06
CA ASP A 78 42.40 1.95 -19.44
C ASP A 78 42.61 3.47 -19.41
N ALA A 79 42.55 4.05 -18.20
CA ALA A 79 42.87 5.44 -17.88
C ALA A 79 42.25 6.49 -18.85
N PRO A 80 40.92 6.60 -18.94
CA PRO A 80 40.30 7.68 -19.69
C PRO A 80 40.68 9.04 -19.11
N ASP A 81 40.79 10.08 -19.93
CA ASP A 81 41.15 11.41 -19.44
C ASP A 81 40.08 11.96 -18.45
N TYR A 82 38.79 11.77 -18.78
CA TYR A 82 37.66 12.25 -18.00
C TYR A 82 36.64 11.14 -17.78
N VAL A 83 36.08 11.08 -16.56
CA VAL A 83 35.00 10.15 -16.21
C VAL A 83 33.87 10.95 -15.56
N PHE A 84 32.65 10.68 -16.01
CA PHE A 84 31.40 11.18 -15.42
C PHE A 84 30.68 10.01 -14.77
N VAL A 85 30.57 10.04 -13.44
CA VAL A 85 29.83 9.03 -12.69
C VAL A 85 28.48 9.60 -12.29
N LEU A 86 27.42 8.97 -12.76
CA LEU A 86 26.05 9.41 -12.57
C LEU A 86 25.33 8.49 -11.57
N GLY A 87 24.36 9.04 -10.83
CA GLY A 87 23.49 8.25 -9.96
C GLY A 87 24.12 7.80 -8.65
N LEU A 88 24.97 8.63 -8.03
CA LEU A 88 25.64 8.34 -6.75
C LEU A 88 24.70 8.55 -5.56
N SER A 89 23.51 7.96 -5.61
CA SER A 89 22.53 7.99 -4.53
C SER A 89 22.62 6.76 -3.63
N GLU A 90 22.25 6.92 -2.36
CA GLU A 90 22.19 5.81 -1.42
C GLU A 90 21.28 4.70 -1.93
N GLY A 91 21.80 3.47 -1.97
CA GLY A 91 21.10 2.30 -2.47
C GLY A 91 21.10 2.11 -3.99
N GLU A 92 21.51 3.12 -4.78
CA GLU A 92 21.62 3.04 -6.25
C GLU A 92 23.03 2.67 -6.70
N PHE A 93 24.03 3.47 -6.29
CA PHE A 93 25.44 3.14 -6.56
C PHE A 93 26.38 3.72 -5.48
N PRO A 94 27.20 2.86 -4.83
CA PRO A 94 27.23 1.40 -4.93
C PRO A 94 25.89 0.78 -4.46
N ALA A 95 25.41 -0.20 -5.22
CA ALA A 95 24.12 -0.83 -4.90
C ALA A 95 24.23 -1.68 -3.64
N ALA A 96 23.23 -1.58 -2.77
CA ALA A 96 23.08 -2.53 -1.68
C ALA A 96 22.55 -3.85 -2.26
N PRO A 97 23.32 -4.96 -2.16
CA PRO A 97 22.88 -6.23 -2.71
C PRO A 97 21.66 -6.71 -1.93
N GLY A 98 20.51 -6.73 -2.59
CA GLY A 98 19.27 -7.28 -2.07
C GLY A 98 19.21 -8.80 -2.17
N GLU A 99 18.32 -9.42 -1.42
CA GLU A 99 17.95 -10.82 -1.64
C GLU A 99 17.23 -10.94 -2.98
N THR A 100 17.85 -11.62 -3.94
CA THR A 100 17.25 -11.88 -5.24
C THR A 100 17.11 -13.39 -5.45
N GLY A 101 15.91 -13.84 -5.81
CA GLY A 101 15.63 -15.23 -6.12
C GLY A 101 14.93 -16.01 -5.00
N LEU A 102 14.85 -17.32 -5.16
CA LEU A 102 14.14 -18.23 -4.27
C LEU A 102 14.90 -18.57 -2.97
N LEU A 103 16.23 -18.40 -2.96
CA LEU A 103 17.08 -18.74 -1.84
C LEU A 103 17.46 -17.49 -1.04
N THR A 104 17.20 -17.53 0.25
CA THR A 104 17.69 -16.51 1.19
C THR A 104 19.19 -16.69 1.45
N HIS A 105 19.86 -15.73 2.13
CA HIS A 105 21.26 -15.89 2.54
C HIS A 105 21.45 -17.13 3.41
N ALA A 106 20.55 -17.33 4.38
CA ALA A 106 20.62 -18.49 5.26
C ALA A 106 20.49 -19.82 4.50
N ASP A 107 19.63 -19.87 3.47
CA ASP A 107 19.51 -21.07 2.63
C ASP A 107 20.79 -21.32 1.82
N ARG A 108 21.42 -20.26 1.31
CA ARG A 108 22.68 -20.35 0.58
C ARG A 108 23.82 -20.81 1.47
N ASP A 109 23.94 -20.26 2.68
CA ASP A 109 24.95 -20.65 3.65
C ASP A 109 24.78 -22.13 4.06
N ALA A 110 23.54 -22.58 4.25
CA ALA A 110 23.25 -23.96 4.54
C ALA A 110 23.61 -24.92 3.39
N LEU A 111 23.41 -24.51 2.14
CA LEU A 111 23.79 -25.28 0.96
C LEU A 111 25.31 -25.29 0.77
N MET A 112 25.98 -24.17 0.97
CA MET A 112 27.43 -24.07 0.92
C MET A 112 28.11 -24.89 2.02
N ALA A 113 27.51 -24.96 3.22
CA ALA A 113 27.99 -25.85 4.29
C ALA A 113 27.89 -27.35 3.93
N GLN A 114 27.07 -27.70 2.92
CA GLN A 114 26.97 -29.04 2.35
C GLN A 114 27.87 -29.24 1.09
N GLU A 115 28.87 -28.39 0.89
CA GLU A 115 29.80 -28.41 -0.23
C GLU A 115 29.12 -28.18 -1.61
N ILE A 116 27.93 -27.55 -1.63
CA ILE A 116 27.27 -27.13 -2.87
C ILE A 116 27.84 -25.78 -3.26
N GLU A 117 28.55 -25.73 -4.37
CA GLU A 117 29.08 -24.47 -4.91
C GLU A 117 27.94 -23.62 -5.47
N LEU A 118 27.69 -22.47 -4.83
CA LEU A 118 26.77 -21.46 -5.32
C LEU A 118 27.55 -20.24 -5.81
N PRO A 119 27.33 -19.79 -7.06
CA PRO A 119 27.90 -18.54 -7.51
C PRO A 119 27.25 -17.37 -6.72
N ASP A 120 28.04 -16.38 -6.34
CA ASP A 120 27.59 -15.13 -5.74
C ASP A 120 27.02 -15.24 -4.30
N CYS A 121 27.89 -15.51 -3.31
CA CYS A 121 27.54 -15.19 -1.93
C CYS A 121 27.38 -13.66 -1.73
N PHE A 122 26.67 -13.28 -0.67
CA PHE A 122 26.36 -11.87 -0.36
C PHE A 122 27.64 -11.01 -0.25
N GLU A 123 28.63 -11.50 0.46
CA GLU A 123 29.91 -10.81 0.66
C GLU A 123 30.62 -10.52 -0.66
N ASN A 124 30.63 -11.48 -1.58
CA ASN A 124 31.22 -11.29 -2.89
C ASN A 124 30.50 -10.24 -3.71
N ARG A 125 29.18 -10.14 -3.59
CA ARG A 125 28.40 -9.09 -4.27
C ARG A 125 28.69 -7.71 -3.69
N VAL A 126 28.76 -7.58 -2.35
CA VAL A 126 29.15 -6.33 -1.68
C VAL A 126 30.56 -5.90 -2.12
N VAL A 127 31.52 -6.80 -2.05
CA VAL A 127 32.90 -6.50 -2.45
C VAL A 127 32.98 -6.12 -3.94
N ARG A 128 32.23 -6.78 -4.81
CA ARG A 128 32.17 -6.45 -6.23
C ARG A 128 31.65 -5.04 -6.47
N GLU A 129 30.56 -4.64 -5.82
CA GLU A 129 30.02 -3.29 -5.91
C GLU A 129 31.03 -2.24 -5.41
N GLN A 130 31.69 -2.50 -4.29
CA GLN A 130 32.74 -1.62 -3.78
C GLN A 130 33.94 -1.51 -4.73
N VAL A 131 34.36 -2.62 -5.36
CA VAL A 131 35.43 -2.61 -6.37
C VAL A 131 34.99 -1.84 -7.62
N CYS A 132 33.73 -1.97 -8.05
CA CYS A 132 33.21 -1.20 -9.18
C CYS A 132 33.21 0.29 -8.85
N PHE A 133 32.76 0.66 -7.64
CA PHE A 133 32.80 2.03 -7.15
C PHE A 133 34.22 2.60 -7.09
N TYR A 134 35.17 1.87 -6.49
CA TYR A 134 36.58 2.24 -6.45
C TYR A 134 37.17 2.45 -7.85
N LYS A 135 36.92 1.52 -8.78
CA LYS A 135 37.38 1.63 -10.17
C LYS A 135 36.80 2.86 -10.88
N ALA A 136 35.49 3.14 -10.69
CA ALA A 136 34.86 4.30 -11.30
C ALA A 136 35.50 5.62 -10.83
N LEU A 137 35.84 5.72 -9.54
CA LEU A 137 36.47 6.91 -8.97
C LEU A 137 37.95 7.06 -9.33
N THR A 138 38.69 5.96 -9.54
CA THR A 138 40.15 5.98 -9.76
C THR A 138 40.56 5.80 -11.21
N ALA A 139 39.61 5.55 -12.11
CA ALA A 139 39.88 5.38 -13.54
C ALA A 139 40.36 6.65 -14.26
N PRO A 140 39.86 7.87 -13.97
CA PRO A 140 40.23 9.04 -14.76
C PRO A 140 41.67 9.47 -14.54
N ALA A 141 42.33 9.86 -15.66
CA ALA A 141 43.69 10.39 -15.61
C ALA A 141 43.73 11.90 -15.31
N ARG A 142 42.72 12.67 -15.68
CA ARG A 142 42.68 14.16 -15.59
C ARG A 142 41.53 14.72 -14.78
N GLY A 143 40.33 14.19 -14.98
CA GLY A 143 39.16 14.78 -14.31
C GLY A 143 38.06 13.79 -14.03
N LEU A 144 37.44 13.99 -12.87
CA LEU A 144 36.33 13.19 -12.38
C LEU A 144 35.14 14.13 -12.10
N TRP A 145 34.01 13.80 -12.69
CA TRP A 145 32.73 14.45 -12.40
C TRP A 145 31.81 13.45 -11.70
N LEU A 146 31.29 13.86 -10.54
CA LEU A 146 30.38 13.04 -9.74
C LEU A 146 29.02 13.74 -9.62
N SER A 147 27.94 13.02 -9.86
CA SER A 147 26.62 13.59 -9.72
C SER A 147 25.62 12.64 -9.05
N TRP A 148 24.73 13.21 -8.31
CA TRP A 148 23.60 12.52 -7.69
C TRP A 148 22.35 13.40 -7.76
N PRO A 149 21.17 12.81 -7.91
CA PRO A 149 19.92 13.57 -7.87
C PRO A 149 19.61 14.01 -6.43
N LYS A 150 19.08 15.21 -6.30
CA LYS A 150 18.59 15.75 -5.04
C LYS A 150 17.06 15.82 -5.11
N GLY A 151 16.38 15.00 -4.31
CA GLY A 151 14.94 14.90 -4.36
C GLY A 151 14.36 14.18 -3.13
N GLN A 152 13.06 13.94 -3.12
CA GLN A 152 12.39 13.28 -2.00
C GLN A 152 12.96 11.87 -1.74
N GLY A 153 13.70 11.74 -0.64
CA GLY A 153 14.27 10.46 -0.20
C GLY A 153 15.56 10.03 -0.92
N GLN A 154 16.13 10.90 -1.78
CA GLN A 154 17.42 10.64 -2.41
C GLN A 154 18.51 11.43 -1.70
N THR A 155 19.51 10.72 -1.18
CA THR A 155 20.68 11.28 -0.49
C THR A 155 21.94 10.79 -1.19
N LEU A 156 23.03 11.54 -0.99
CA LEU A 156 24.36 11.10 -1.42
C LEU A 156 24.66 9.72 -0.83
N CYS A 157 25.31 8.84 -1.59
CA CYS A 157 25.73 7.54 -1.08
C CYS A 157 26.75 7.69 0.06
N ALA A 158 26.56 6.96 1.14
CA ALA A 158 27.40 7.01 2.34
C ALA A 158 28.89 6.72 2.02
N ALA A 159 29.17 5.91 1.00
CA ALA A 159 30.54 5.60 0.56
C ALA A 159 31.31 6.83 0.01
N LEU A 160 30.60 7.85 -0.49
CA LEU A 160 31.21 9.06 -1.05
C LEU A 160 31.34 10.19 -0.01
N GLU A 161 30.56 10.18 1.07
CA GLU A 161 30.59 11.24 2.10
C GLU A 161 32.00 11.54 2.62
N PRO A 162 32.85 10.55 3.01
CA PRO A 162 34.21 10.83 3.50
C PRO A 162 35.11 11.49 2.45
N ILE A 163 34.87 11.19 1.16
CA ILE A 163 35.65 11.75 0.05
C ILE A 163 35.26 13.22 -0.14
N VAL A 164 33.96 13.53 -0.10
CA VAL A 164 33.44 14.88 -0.21
C VAL A 164 33.92 15.73 0.96
N ASP A 165 33.92 15.20 2.18
CA ASP A 165 34.41 15.89 3.39
C ASP A 165 35.88 16.26 3.32
N VAL A 166 36.71 15.36 2.77
CA VAL A 166 38.16 15.59 2.62
C VAL A 166 38.45 16.58 1.48
N LEU A 167 37.86 16.35 0.31
CA LEU A 167 38.15 17.16 -0.87
C LEU A 167 37.43 18.50 -0.87
N ARG A 168 36.33 18.61 -0.15
CA ARG A 168 35.45 19.80 -0.10
C ARG A 168 35.24 20.44 -1.48
N PRO A 169 34.85 19.66 -2.50
CA PRO A 169 34.62 20.19 -3.83
C PRO A 169 33.47 21.17 -3.77
N GLY A 170 33.55 22.24 -4.55
CA GLY A 170 32.38 23.04 -4.84
C GLY A 170 31.39 22.16 -5.58
N ALA A 171 30.25 21.86 -4.97
CA ALA A 171 29.18 21.11 -5.63
C ALA A 171 28.10 22.12 -6.06
N PRO A 172 28.07 22.55 -7.33
CA PRO A 172 26.98 23.36 -7.81
C PRO A 172 25.70 22.53 -7.82
N GLU A 173 24.65 23.06 -7.25
CA GLU A 173 23.31 22.53 -7.44
C GLU A 173 22.85 23.04 -8.81
N LEU A 174 22.68 22.12 -9.75
CA LEU A 174 22.16 22.43 -11.08
C LEU A 174 20.64 22.38 -11.03
N ASP A 175 20.01 23.47 -11.40
CA ASP A 175 18.58 23.48 -11.65
C ASP A 175 18.29 22.85 -13.02
N LEU A 176 17.12 22.29 -13.20
CA LEU A 176 16.71 21.68 -14.47
C LEU A 176 16.60 22.68 -15.60
N THR A 177 16.26 23.93 -15.27
CA THR A 177 16.27 25.02 -16.23
C THR A 177 17.67 25.32 -16.77
N ASP A 178 18.73 25.09 -15.97
CA ASP A 178 20.12 25.23 -16.40
C ASP A 178 20.53 24.14 -17.40
N LEU A 179 19.83 23.00 -17.42
CA LEU A 179 20.09 21.88 -18.31
C LEU A 179 19.33 21.94 -19.63
N ALA A 180 18.34 22.84 -19.76
CA ALA A 180 17.56 23.01 -20.97
C ALA A 180 18.35 23.80 -22.03
N ALA A 181 19.30 23.12 -22.70
CA ALA A 181 20.15 23.73 -23.73
C ALA A 181 19.51 23.71 -25.13
N THR A 182 18.57 22.80 -25.36
CA THR A 182 17.87 22.66 -26.67
C THR A 182 16.36 22.80 -26.50
N ALA A 183 15.66 22.96 -27.61
CA ALA A 183 14.18 22.99 -27.62
C ALA A 183 13.59 21.65 -27.14
N ALA A 184 14.26 20.53 -27.43
CA ALA A 184 13.85 19.22 -26.95
C ALA A 184 13.96 19.12 -25.41
N ASP A 185 15.10 19.54 -24.84
CA ASP A 185 15.26 19.59 -23.39
C ASP A 185 14.21 20.49 -22.72
N GLY A 186 13.90 21.63 -23.33
CA GLY A 186 12.86 22.53 -22.86
C GLY A 186 11.46 21.90 -22.86
N LEU A 187 11.13 21.10 -23.88
CA LEU A 187 9.88 20.32 -23.93
C LEU A 187 9.85 19.22 -22.86
N ASP A 188 10.97 18.54 -22.63
CA ASP A 188 11.10 17.51 -21.60
C ASP A 188 10.95 18.10 -20.18
N VAL A 189 11.56 19.26 -19.92
CA VAL A 189 11.41 19.98 -18.66
C VAL A 189 9.96 20.41 -18.42
N LEU A 190 9.28 20.95 -19.44
CA LEU A 190 7.86 21.33 -19.33
C LEU A 190 6.92 20.14 -19.21
N GLY A 191 7.22 19.03 -19.87
CA GLY A 191 6.41 17.82 -19.91
C GLY A 191 6.65 16.87 -18.73
N GLY A 192 7.83 16.91 -18.14
CA GLY A 192 8.27 15.99 -17.07
C GLY A 192 7.69 16.28 -15.68
N GLY A 193 6.78 17.23 -15.54
CA GLY A 193 6.12 17.52 -14.25
C GLY A 193 7.05 18.12 -13.19
N TRP A 194 8.16 18.69 -13.59
CA TRP A 194 9.14 19.30 -12.70
C TRP A 194 8.55 20.50 -11.93
N PRO A 195 8.96 20.73 -10.69
CA PRO A 195 8.46 21.82 -9.85
C PRO A 195 9.00 23.16 -10.32
N LEU A 196 8.54 23.64 -11.48
CA LEU A 196 8.83 24.95 -12.02
C LEU A 196 7.94 26.00 -11.35
N THR A 197 8.53 27.16 -11.04
CA THR A 197 7.74 28.34 -10.69
C THR A 197 6.92 28.80 -11.90
N GLU A 198 5.87 29.58 -11.67
CA GLU A 198 5.06 30.14 -12.77
C GLU A 198 5.89 30.97 -13.74
N ILE A 199 6.89 31.72 -13.23
CA ILE A 199 7.79 32.56 -14.04
C ILE A 199 8.71 31.69 -14.91
N GLU A 200 9.33 30.64 -14.36
CA GLU A 200 10.19 29.72 -15.11
C GLU A 200 9.39 29.00 -16.20
N ARG A 201 8.21 28.50 -15.85
CA ARG A 201 7.31 27.86 -16.81
C ARG A 201 6.91 28.82 -17.94
N ALA A 202 6.55 30.06 -17.61
CA ALA A 202 6.19 31.06 -18.59
C ALA A 202 7.37 31.43 -19.48
N SER A 203 8.55 31.65 -18.88
CA SER A 203 9.78 32.00 -19.61
C SER A 203 10.21 30.89 -20.58
N LEU A 204 10.18 29.65 -20.12
CA LEU A 204 10.53 28.47 -20.91
C LEU A 204 9.52 28.26 -22.04
N THR A 205 8.22 28.43 -21.76
CA THR A 205 7.16 28.37 -22.78
C THR A 205 7.34 29.44 -23.84
N GLU A 206 7.65 30.68 -23.46
CA GLU A 206 7.90 31.79 -24.39
C GLU A 206 9.14 31.55 -25.25
N ALA A 207 10.23 31.04 -24.64
CA ALA A 207 11.44 30.69 -25.38
C ALA A 207 11.20 29.60 -26.43
N LEU A 208 10.35 28.63 -26.14
CA LEU A 208 9.97 27.59 -27.09
C LEU A 208 9.05 28.07 -28.23
N HIS A 209 8.35 29.19 -28.05
CA HIS A 209 7.55 29.84 -29.10
C HIS A 209 8.37 30.78 -30.01
N ALA A 210 9.59 31.14 -29.59
CA ALA A 210 10.47 32.00 -30.37
C ALA A 210 10.90 31.31 -31.69
N PRO A 211 11.29 32.08 -32.71
CA PRO A 211 11.82 31.53 -33.95
C PRO A 211 13.04 30.64 -33.68
N GLY A 212 12.99 29.39 -34.12
CA GLY A 212 14.00 28.36 -33.80
C GLY A 212 13.74 27.57 -32.54
N GLY A 213 12.62 27.79 -31.84
CA GLY A 213 12.15 27.00 -30.70
C GLY A 213 11.54 25.65 -31.10
N ALA A 214 10.70 25.11 -30.22
CA ALA A 214 10.10 23.79 -30.41
C ALA A 214 9.13 23.74 -31.59
N GLU A 215 9.01 22.57 -32.20
CA GLU A 215 8.00 22.33 -33.22
C GLU A 215 6.58 22.59 -32.70
N PRO A 216 5.69 23.16 -33.51
CA PRO A 216 4.31 23.45 -33.10
C PRO A 216 3.56 22.26 -32.56
N GLU A 217 3.91 21.05 -33.03
CA GLU A 217 3.31 19.79 -32.60
C GLU A 217 3.68 19.43 -31.14
N GLY A 218 4.93 19.66 -30.73
CA GLY A 218 5.37 19.42 -29.36
C GLY A 218 4.65 20.31 -28.36
N LEU A 219 4.55 21.62 -28.65
CA LEU A 219 3.80 22.57 -27.83
C LEU A 219 2.29 22.27 -27.81
N ALA A 220 1.71 21.84 -28.93
CA ALA A 220 0.32 21.42 -29.00
C ALA A 220 0.07 20.14 -28.16
N LEU A 221 1.04 19.24 -28.10
CA LEU A 221 1.00 18.06 -27.25
C LEU A 221 1.02 18.45 -25.77
N LEU A 222 1.95 19.32 -25.36
CA LEU A 222 2.02 19.82 -23.99
C LEU A 222 0.73 20.53 -23.55
N ARG A 223 0.14 21.35 -24.44
CA ARG A 223 -1.16 21.98 -24.16
C ARG A 223 -2.29 20.96 -23.98
N ARG A 224 -2.31 19.89 -24.78
CA ARG A 224 -3.28 18.79 -24.61
C ARG A 224 -3.06 18.02 -23.33
N MET A 225 -1.81 17.85 -22.91
CA MET A 225 -1.47 17.20 -21.63
C MET A 225 -1.87 18.07 -20.43
N ALA A 226 -1.57 19.38 -20.48
CA ALA A 226 -1.96 20.35 -19.44
C ALA A 226 -3.49 20.53 -19.34
N GLY A 227 -4.19 20.39 -20.46
CA GLY A 227 -5.66 20.46 -20.53
C GLY A 227 -6.35 19.12 -20.34
N ARG A 228 -5.77 18.15 -19.65
CA ARG A 228 -6.47 16.90 -19.32
C ARG A 228 -7.70 17.22 -18.49
N SER A 229 -8.87 17.23 -19.16
CA SER A 229 -10.15 17.20 -18.47
C SER A 229 -10.15 16.01 -17.52
N PRO A 230 -10.71 16.13 -16.31
CA PRO A 230 -10.87 14.99 -15.42
C PRO A 230 -11.52 13.85 -16.21
N ARG A 231 -10.96 12.64 -16.07
CA ARG A 231 -11.51 11.47 -16.76
C ARG A 231 -12.96 11.30 -16.38
N GLN A 232 -13.84 11.25 -17.40
CA GLN A 232 -15.28 11.15 -17.22
C GLN A 232 -15.84 10.12 -18.20
N VAL A 233 -16.77 9.31 -17.72
CA VAL A 233 -17.59 8.46 -18.59
C VAL A 233 -18.72 9.33 -19.14
N SER A 234 -18.77 9.49 -20.46
CA SER A 234 -19.80 10.27 -21.14
C SER A 234 -21.07 9.48 -21.43
N ASP A 235 -20.94 8.17 -21.59
CA ASP A 235 -22.08 7.26 -21.77
C ASP A 235 -22.64 6.82 -20.41
N LEU A 236 -23.56 7.59 -19.88
CA LEU A 236 -24.16 7.35 -18.57
C LEU A 236 -25.15 6.16 -18.60
N GLU A 237 -25.69 5.81 -19.76
CA GLU A 237 -26.59 4.67 -19.92
C GLU A 237 -25.81 3.33 -19.84
N ALA A 238 -24.67 3.27 -20.50
CA ALA A 238 -23.74 2.15 -20.36
C ALA A 238 -23.23 2.03 -18.92
N LEU A 239 -22.93 3.15 -18.27
CA LEU A 239 -22.50 3.17 -16.87
C LEU A 239 -23.60 2.67 -15.92
N GLU A 240 -24.88 3.08 -16.12
CA GLU A 240 -26.01 2.57 -15.35
C GLU A 240 -26.21 1.05 -15.56
N THR A 241 -25.96 0.57 -16.76
CA THR A 241 -26.00 -0.86 -17.07
C THR A 241 -24.94 -1.64 -16.25
N LEU A 242 -23.74 -1.09 -16.10
CA LEU A 242 -22.65 -1.69 -15.30
C LEU A 242 -22.93 -1.64 -13.79
N LEU A 243 -23.42 -0.51 -13.29
CA LEU A 243 -23.63 -0.27 -11.86
C LEU A 243 -24.98 -0.82 -11.35
N GLY A 244 -25.96 -0.92 -12.24
CA GLY A 244 -27.35 -1.18 -11.90
C GLY A 244 -28.02 0.02 -11.20
N ARG A 245 -29.33 -0.06 -10.91
CA ARG A 245 -30.07 0.99 -10.21
C ARG A 245 -29.89 0.98 -8.70
N ARG A 246 -29.36 -0.11 -8.15
CA ARG A 246 -29.02 -0.29 -6.74
C ARG A 246 -27.55 -0.65 -6.65
N LEU A 247 -26.72 0.33 -6.34
CA LEU A 247 -25.31 0.14 -6.08
C LEU A 247 -25.12 -0.42 -4.67
N ARG A 248 -24.34 -1.50 -4.55
CA ARG A 248 -23.93 -2.04 -3.24
C ARG A 248 -22.46 -1.74 -3.03
N ILE A 249 -22.14 -1.12 -1.92
CA ILE A 249 -20.75 -0.76 -1.58
C ILE A 249 -20.38 -1.25 -0.19
N SER A 250 -19.14 -1.69 -0.03
CA SER A 250 -18.53 -1.87 1.28
C SER A 250 -17.82 -0.59 1.73
N PRO A 251 -17.54 -0.42 3.03
CA PRO A 251 -16.73 0.71 3.50
C PRO A 251 -15.36 0.79 2.82
N SER A 252 -14.69 -0.33 2.57
CA SER A 252 -13.42 -0.36 1.84
C SER A 252 -13.56 0.12 0.39
N GLN A 253 -14.71 -0.09 -0.23
CA GLN A 253 -15.01 0.47 -1.56
C GLN A 253 -15.22 1.98 -1.49
N LEU A 254 -15.89 2.49 -0.45
CA LEU A 254 -16.01 3.93 -0.20
C LEU A 254 -14.62 4.57 -0.05
N GLU A 255 -13.78 4.02 0.82
CA GLU A 255 -12.42 4.50 1.05
C GLU A 255 -11.57 4.47 -0.23
N LYS A 256 -11.69 3.39 -1.02
CA LYS A 256 -11.01 3.29 -2.32
C LYS A 256 -11.47 4.38 -3.29
N TYR A 257 -12.76 4.71 -3.31
CA TYR A 257 -13.31 5.79 -4.14
C TYR A 257 -12.72 7.14 -3.73
N TYR A 258 -12.70 7.44 -2.43
CA TYR A 258 -12.13 8.69 -1.94
C TYR A 258 -10.60 8.73 -2.02
N THR A 259 -9.94 7.59 -1.95
CA THR A 259 -8.51 7.50 -2.25
C THR A 259 -8.22 7.86 -3.70
N CYS A 260 -8.92 7.25 -4.65
CA CYS A 260 -8.78 7.53 -6.09
C CYS A 260 -9.99 7.00 -6.87
N ARG A 261 -10.78 7.90 -7.44
CA ARG A 261 -11.99 7.56 -8.22
C ARG A 261 -11.69 6.66 -9.41
N TYR A 262 -10.59 6.92 -10.11
CA TYR A 262 -10.17 6.09 -11.23
C TYR A 262 -9.73 4.69 -10.80
N GLY A 263 -8.96 4.59 -9.73
CA GLY A 263 -8.59 3.30 -9.15
C GLY A 263 -9.82 2.48 -8.71
N TYR A 264 -10.83 3.14 -8.13
CA TYR A 264 -12.10 2.52 -7.81
C TYR A 264 -12.82 2.01 -9.07
N PHE A 265 -12.91 2.83 -10.12
CA PHE A 265 -13.55 2.46 -11.38
C PHE A 265 -12.90 1.23 -12.01
N LEU A 266 -11.58 1.20 -12.10
CA LEU A 266 -10.84 0.05 -12.64
C LEU A 266 -11.10 -1.22 -11.83
N GLN A 267 -11.05 -1.12 -10.52
CA GLN A 267 -11.13 -2.27 -9.61
C GLN A 267 -12.55 -2.82 -9.45
N TYR A 268 -13.53 -1.94 -9.23
CA TYR A 268 -14.86 -2.34 -8.80
C TYR A 268 -15.94 -2.20 -9.87
N VAL A 269 -15.79 -1.27 -10.82
CA VAL A 269 -16.75 -1.13 -11.93
C VAL A 269 -16.34 -2.02 -13.11
N LEU A 270 -15.07 -1.95 -13.51
CA LEU A 270 -14.55 -2.81 -14.59
C LEU A 270 -14.10 -4.20 -14.10
N GLY A 271 -13.98 -4.41 -12.79
CA GLY A 271 -13.62 -5.71 -12.21
C GLY A 271 -12.19 -6.16 -12.49
N LEU A 272 -11.28 -5.24 -12.82
CA LEU A 272 -9.87 -5.56 -13.05
C LEU A 272 -9.22 -6.03 -11.74
N ARG A 273 -8.47 -7.12 -11.83
CA ARG A 273 -7.76 -7.69 -10.67
C ARG A 273 -6.29 -7.91 -10.99
N PRO A 274 -5.36 -7.56 -10.09
CA PRO A 274 -3.96 -7.90 -10.27
C PRO A 274 -3.78 -9.42 -10.26
N ARG A 275 -2.78 -9.89 -11.01
CA ARG A 275 -2.43 -11.32 -11.01
C ARG A 275 -1.92 -11.70 -9.62
N LYS A 276 -2.55 -12.68 -9.00
CA LYS A 276 -2.09 -13.18 -7.69
C LYS A 276 -0.73 -13.86 -7.85
N ARG A 277 0.23 -13.47 -7.03
CA ARG A 277 1.49 -14.19 -6.87
C ARG A 277 1.30 -15.29 -5.82
N ALA A 278 1.92 -16.44 -6.02
CA ALA A 278 1.94 -17.52 -5.03
C ALA A 278 3.00 -17.20 -3.95
N GLU A 279 2.67 -16.27 -3.08
CA GLU A 279 3.51 -15.88 -1.93
C GLU A 279 2.62 -15.79 -0.69
N LEU A 280 3.12 -16.22 0.47
CA LEU A 280 2.47 -15.92 1.76
C LEU A 280 2.50 -14.41 1.98
N SER A 281 1.42 -13.76 1.57
CA SER A 281 1.28 -12.30 1.71
C SER A 281 0.87 -11.94 3.15
N ALA A 282 1.11 -10.69 3.54
CA ALA A 282 0.63 -10.14 4.81
C ALA A 282 -0.90 -10.29 4.97
N ASP A 283 -1.64 -10.28 3.86
CA ASP A 283 -3.10 -10.49 3.84
C ASP A 283 -3.50 -11.88 4.32
N GLN A 284 -2.69 -12.91 4.06
CA GLN A 284 -3.00 -14.28 4.49
C GLN A 284 -2.82 -14.46 5.99
N SER A 285 -1.84 -13.80 6.60
CA SER A 285 -1.68 -13.81 8.07
C SER A 285 -2.82 -13.06 8.76
N GLY A 286 -3.31 -11.97 8.17
CA GLY A 286 -4.52 -11.27 8.61
C GLY A 286 -5.75 -12.16 8.56
N THR A 287 -5.97 -12.85 7.43
CA THR A 287 -7.12 -13.75 7.25
C THR A 287 -7.10 -14.91 8.27
N LEU A 288 -5.92 -15.49 8.54
CA LEU A 288 -5.76 -16.52 9.59
C LEU A 288 -6.15 -15.96 10.96
N MET A 289 -5.66 -14.79 11.32
CA MET A 289 -5.96 -14.15 12.59
C MET A 289 -7.47 -13.94 12.77
N HIS A 290 -8.14 -13.33 11.80
CA HIS A 290 -9.59 -13.11 11.84
C HIS A 290 -10.35 -14.43 12.01
N TRP A 291 -9.95 -15.48 11.26
CA TRP A 291 -10.57 -16.78 11.40
C TRP A 291 -10.37 -17.39 12.79
N VAL A 292 -9.15 -17.34 13.36
CA VAL A 292 -8.88 -17.83 14.72
C VAL A 292 -9.73 -17.10 15.75
N LEU A 293 -9.82 -15.77 15.64
CA LEU A 293 -10.60 -14.96 16.56
C LEU A 293 -12.11 -15.19 16.41
N GLN A 294 -12.60 -15.35 15.19
CA GLN A 294 -13.98 -15.75 14.93
C GLN A 294 -14.29 -17.08 15.62
N MET A 295 -13.47 -18.12 15.41
CA MET A 295 -13.73 -19.44 16.00
C MET A 295 -13.67 -19.43 17.52
N ALA A 296 -12.72 -18.67 18.11
CA ALA A 296 -12.52 -18.62 19.56
C ALA A 296 -13.57 -17.78 20.30
N LEU A 297 -14.08 -16.71 19.67
CA LEU A 297 -14.96 -15.72 20.31
C LEU A 297 -16.43 -15.83 19.88
N ASP A 298 -16.75 -16.77 19.00
CA ASP A 298 -18.13 -16.99 18.57
C ASP A 298 -19.03 -17.33 19.76
N PRO A 299 -20.05 -16.49 20.08
CA PRO A 299 -20.92 -16.73 21.23
C PRO A 299 -21.85 -17.94 21.02
N HIS A 300 -22.02 -18.41 19.78
CA HIS A 300 -22.91 -19.51 19.41
C HIS A 300 -22.20 -20.45 18.42
N PRO A 301 -21.16 -21.17 18.87
CA PRO A 301 -20.36 -21.99 17.97
C PRO A 301 -21.20 -23.11 17.35
N GLY A 302 -21.29 -23.10 16.03
CA GLY A 302 -21.94 -24.16 15.26
C GLY A 302 -21.13 -25.48 15.29
N PRO A 303 -21.69 -26.58 14.77
CA PRO A 303 -21.04 -27.90 14.80
C PRO A 303 -19.70 -27.95 14.05
N ASP A 304 -19.49 -27.08 13.09
CA ASP A 304 -18.25 -26.99 12.30
C ASP A 304 -17.17 -26.11 12.96
N ASN A 305 -17.51 -25.43 14.05
CA ASN A 305 -16.56 -24.63 14.83
C ASN A 305 -15.67 -25.58 15.68
N PRO A 306 -14.33 -25.54 15.53
CA PRO A 306 -13.41 -26.38 16.30
C PRO A 306 -13.54 -26.20 17.82
N CYS A 307 -14.09 -25.08 18.28
CA CYS A 307 -14.32 -24.78 19.70
C CYS A 307 -15.63 -25.39 20.23
N ALA A 308 -16.48 -25.98 19.38
CA ALA A 308 -17.75 -26.56 19.82
C ALA A 308 -17.51 -27.67 20.82
N GLY A 309 -18.10 -27.54 22.03
CA GLY A 309 -17.97 -28.52 23.12
C GLY A 309 -16.68 -28.43 23.94
N LEU A 310 -15.82 -27.44 23.67
CA LEU A 310 -14.69 -27.12 24.54
C LEU A 310 -15.14 -26.37 25.81
N GLN A 311 -14.24 -26.27 26.79
CA GLN A 311 -14.44 -25.41 27.96
C GLN A 311 -14.68 -23.97 27.55
N PRO A 312 -15.56 -23.21 28.25
CA PRO A 312 -15.82 -21.82 27.91
C PRO A 312 -14.54 -20.96 27.85
N PHE A 313 -14.46 -20.09 26.86
CA PHE A 313 -13.28 -19.26 26.57
C PHE A 313 -12.78 -18.48 27.80
N LEU A 314 -13.69 -17.96 28.62
CA LEU A 314 -13.36 -17.17 29.81
C LEU A 314 -12.78 -18.00 30.94
N ASP A 315 -13.01 -19.31 30.97
CA ASP A 315 -12.55 -20.22 32.04
C ASP A 315 -11.17 -20.83 31.76
N LEU A 316 -10.64 -20.63 30.53
CA LEU A 316 -9.34 -21.17 30.14
C LEU A 316 -8.20 -20.46 30.88
N ASP A 317 -7.23 -21.25 31.37
CA ASP A 317 -5.94 -20.75 31.85
C ASP A 317 -4.99 -20.49 30.67
N ASP A 318 -3.77 -20.04 30.94
CA ASP A 318 -2.80 -19.70 29.91
C ASP A 318 -2.30 -20.91 29.11
N GLU A 319 -2.21 -22.09 29.76
CA GLU A 319 -1.79 -23.34 29.11
C GLU A 319 -2.89 -23.85 28.17
N ALA A 320 -4.13 -23.88 28.64
CA ALA A 320 -5.29 -24.24 27.83
C ALA A 320 -5.50 -23.23 26.65
N MET A 321 -5.22 -21.94 26.87
CA MET A 321 -5.28 -20.93 25.82
C MET A 321 -4.20 -21.14 24.76
N ALA A 322 -2.99 -21.54 25.16
CA ALA A 322 -1.94 -21.88 24.20
C ALA A 322 -2.31 -23.15 23.39
N ALA A 323 -2.93 -24.14 24.05
CA ALA A 323 -3.44 -25.33 23.37
C ALA A 323 -4.55 -24.97 22.34
N LEU A 324 -5.48 -24.11 22.73
CA LEU A 324 -6.55 -23.61 21.85
C LEU A 324 -5.98 -22.87 20.64
N ALA A 325 -5.05 -21.93 20.85
CA ALA A 325 -4.38 -21.21 19.77
C ALA A 325 -3.67 -22.16 18.81
N GLY A 326 -2.97 -23.16 19.36
CA GLY A 326 -2.31 -24.22 18.59
C GLY A 326 -3.30 -24.99 17.72
N LEU A 327 -4.39 -25.47 18.31
CA LEU A 327 -5.44 -26.21 17.62
C LEU A 327 -6.05 -25.41 16.46
N LEU A 328 -6.40 -24.13 16.69
CA LEU A 328 -7.05 -23.31 15.68
C LEU A 328 -6.09 -22.96 14.52
N VAL A 329 -4.84 -22.63 14.82
CA VAL A 329 -3.83 -22.35 13.78
C VAL A 329 -3.55 -23.59 12.94
N ASP A 330 -3.44 -24.78 13.57
CA ASP A 330 -3.22 -26.03 12.82
C ASP A 330 -4.43 -26.42 11.97
N GLU A 331 -5.64 -26.22 12.48
CA GLU A 331 -6.86 -26.50 11.74
C GLU A 331 -7.01 -25.56 10.54
N TYR A 332 -6.69 -24.26 10.68
CA TYR A 332 -6.66 -23.32 9.56
C TYR A 332 -5.62 -23.73 8.53
N ALA A 333 -4.40 -24.03 8.97
CA ALA A 333 -3.33 -24.44 8.08
C ALA A 333 -3.73 -25.68 7.27
N LYS A 334 -4.30 -26.69 7.93
CA LYS A 334 -4.77 -27.91 7.27
C LYS A 334 -5.86 -27.66 6.24
N ARG A 335 -6.77 -26.69 6.47
CA ARG A 335 -7.90 -26.41 5.56
C ARG A 335 -7.51 -25.54 4.39
N TYR A 336 -6.62 -24.58 4.59
CA TYR A 336 -6.45 -23.47 3.63
C TYR A 336 -5.02 -23.29 3.10
N LEU A 337 -4.02 -23.95 3.71
CA LEU A 337 -2.62 -23.72 3.36
C LEU A 337 -1.95 -25.06 2.97
N PRO A 338 -1.69 -25.29 1.67
CA PRO A 338 -1.25 -26.61 1.18
C PRO A 338 0.25 -26.92 1.32
N GLU A 339 1.05 -26.06 1.97
CA GLU A 339 2.52 -26.19 1.99
C GLU A 339 3.04 -26.83 3.30
N ASP A 340 3.97 -27.80 3.15
CA ASP A 340 4.68 -28.45 4.25
C ASP A 340 6.20 -28.24 4.09
N THR A 341 6.66 -27.01 4.37
CA THR A 341 8.08 -26.66 4.37
C THR A 341 8.56 -26.29 5.78
N ALA A 342 9.85 -26.48 6.08
CA ALA A 342 10.43 -26.10 7.36
C ALA A 342 10.23 -24.59 7.67
N ARG A 343 10.29 -23.74 6.66
CA ARG A 343 10.02 -22.30 6.78
C ARG A 343 8.57 -22.04 7.18
N PHE A 344 7.65 -22.77 6.59
CA PHE A 344 6.22 -22.66 6.89
C PHE A 344 5.92 -23.12 8.33
N ALA A 345 6.49 -24.25 8.78
CA ALA A 345 6.38 -24.72 10.15
C ALA A 345 6.89 -23.68 11.18
N TYR A 346 8.00 -22.99 10.85
CA TYR A 346 8.51 -21.91 11.69
C TYR A 346 7.55 -20.71 11.74
N LEU A 347 6.98 -20.29 10.61
CA LEU A 347 6.00 -19.20 10.57
C LEU A 347 4.74 -19.54 11.37
N LEU A 348 4.22 -20.78 11.24
CA LEU A 348 3.10 -21.26 12.05
C LEU A 348 3.42 -21.24 13.54
N SER A 349 4.62 -21.65 13.94
CA SER A 349 5.02 -21.62 15.35
C SER A 349 5.02 -20.19 15.93
N ARG A 350 5.46 -19.21 15.15
CA ARG A 350 5.40 -17.79 15.53
C ARG A 350 3.96 -17.29 15.62
N LEU A 351 3.11 -17.67 14.65
CA LEU A 351 1.69 -17.31 14.66
C LEU A 351 0.96 -17.90 15.86
N LYS A 352 1.21 -19.17 16.21
CA LYS A 352 0.67 -19.78 17.42
C LYS A 352 1.00 -18.98 18.66
N LYS A 353 2.26 -18.57 18.82
CA LYS A 353 2.70 -17.76 19.97
C LYS A 353 2.03 -16.38 19.98
N SER A 354 1.92 -15.73 18.84
CA SER A 354 1.23 -14.43 18.71
C SER A 354 -0.25 -14.58 19.05
N MET A 355 -0.92 -15.59 18.51
CA MET A 355 -2.34 -15.85 18.79
C MET A 355 -2.59 -16.20 20.25
N THR A 356 -1.72 -16.97 20.89
CA THR A 356 -1.82 -17.25 22.34
C THR A 356 -1.85 -15.95 23.14
N GLY A 357 -0.91 -15.05 22.92
CA GLY A 357 -0.87 -13.77 23.63
C GLY A 357 -2.12 -12.91 23.37
N LEU A 358 -2.58 -12.87 22.13
CA LEU A 358 -3.79 -12.10 21.75
C LEU A 358 -5.05 -12.69 22.42
N LEU A 359 -5.22 -14.00 22.42
CA LEU A 359 -6.35 -14.67 23.06
C LEU A 359 -6.33 -14.50 24.59
N CYS A 360 -5.16 -14.57 25.22
CA CYS A 360 -5.04 -14.25 26.65
C CYS A 360 -5.44 -12.81 26.96
N TYR A 361 -5.00 -11.85 26.17
CA TYR A 361 -5.39 -10.45 26.31
C TYR A 361 -6.91 -10.27 26.19
N LEU A 362 -7.54 -10.89 25.19
CA LEU A 362 -9.00 -10.82 24.97
C LEU A 362 -9.79 -11.51 26.06
N ARG A 363 -9.32 -12.65 26.61
CA ARG A 363 -9.91 -13.29 27.78
C ARG A 363 -9.92 -12.35 28.98
N ASP A 364 -8.77 -11.73 29.25
CA ASP A 364 -8.62 -10.81 30.38
C ASP A 364 -9.48 -9.55 30.19
N GLU A 365 -9.55 -9.01 28.96
CA GLU A 365 -10.47 -7.92 28.61
C GLU A 365 -11.92 -8.30 28.89
N GLN A 366 -12.37 -9.44 28.40
CA GLN A 366 -13.75 -9.85 28.55
C GLN A 366 -14.14 -10.27 30.00
N ARG A 367 -13.17 -10.69 30.82
CA ARG A 367 -13.43 -11.00 32.24
C ARG A 367 -13.85 -9.79 33.04
N GLN A 368 -13.24 -8.65 32.77
CA GLN A 368 -13.49 -7.40 33.50
C GLN A 368 -14.48 -6.46 32.79
N SER A 369 -14.68 -6.56 31.47
CA SER A 369 -15.61 -5.72 30.71
C SER A 369 -17.06 -6.18 30.85
N SER A 370 -18.00 -5.23 30.96
CA SER A 370 -19.44 -5.50 30.88
C SER A 370 -19.88 -5.77 29.43
N PHE A 371 -19.13 -5.29 28.45
CA PHE A 371 -19.39 -5.59 27.05
C PHE A 371 -19.04 -7.04 26.72
N LYS A 372 -20.00 -7.75 26.13
CA LYS A 372 -19.82 -9.16 25.73
C LYS A 372 -19.99 -9.30 24.22
N PRO A 373 -19.18 -10.14 23.55
CA PRO A 373 -19.38 -10.47 22.15
C PRO A 373 -20.78 -11.05 21.92
N VAL A 374 -21.52 -10.45 21.01
CA VAL A 374 -22.84 -10.95 20.59
C VAL A 374 -22.81 -11.48 19.17
N ALA A 375 -21.84 -11.06 18.36
CA ALA A 375 -21.61 -11.60 17.02
C ALA A 375 -20.15 -11.43 16.58
N CYS A 376 -19.64 -12.43 15.86
CA CYS A 376 -18.39 -12.40 15.12
C CYS A 376 -18.69 -12.58 13.63
N GLU A 377 -17.92 -11.88 12.77
CA GLU A 377 -18.12 -11.89 11.30
C GLU A 377 -19.59 -11.58 10.90
N LEU A 378 -20.18 -10.60 11.60
CA LEU A 378 -21.57 -10.23 11.41
C LEU A 378 -21.78 -9.52 10.07
N LYS A 379 -22.60 -10.11 9.20
CA LYS A 379 -22.90 -9.55 7.88
C LYS A 379 -23.84 -8.36 7.96
N ILE A 380 -23.54 -7.32 7.19
CA ILE A 380 -24.41 -6.19 6.89
C ILE A 380 -24.83 -6.28 5.43
N GLY A 381 -26.12 -6.23 5.16
CA GLY A 381 -26.65 -6.30 3.80
C GLY A 381 -27.83 -7.27 3.65
N PRO A 382 -28.02 -7.89 2.48
CA PRO A 382 -29.07 -8.87 2.27
C PRO A 382 -28.70 -10.22 2.90
N GLY A 383 -29.66 -10.84 3.58
CA GLY A 383 -29.52 -12.16 4.21
C GLY A 383 -30.46 -12.30 5.39
N GLU A 384 -30.84 -13.53 5.75
CA GLU A 384 -31.78 -13.79 6.86
C GLU A 384 -31.15 -13.47 8.22
N ASP A 385 -29.84 -13.73 8.38
CA ASP A 385 -29.07 -13.47 9.61
C ASP A 385 -28.23 -12.18 9.54
N ALA A 386 -28.41 -11.36 8.50
CA ALA A 386 -27.65 -10.14 8.31
C ALA A 386 -28.39 -8.92 8.89
N VAL A 387 -27.62 -8.00 9.46
CA VAL A 387 -28.14 -6.66 9.80
C VAL A 387 -28.49 -5.92 8.51
N ARG A 388 -29.64 -5.27 8.49
CA ARG A 388 -30.07 -4.51 7.32
C ARG A 388 -29.13 -3.34 7.06
N GLY A 389 -28.38 -3.38 5.94
CA GLY A 389 -27.49 -2.28 5.53
C GLY A 389 -28.27 -1.00 5.23
N GLN A 390 -27.70 0.14 5.62
CA GLN A 390 -28.26 1.45 5.33
C GLN A 390 -28.42 1.65 3.81
N THR A 391 -29.54 2.27 3.42
CA THR A 391 -29.84 2.55 2.02
C THR A 391 -30.02 4.05 1.83
N TYR A 392 -29.19 4.63 0.98
CA TYR A 392 -29.16 6.05 0.65
C TYR A 392 -29.87 6.26 -0.68
N ARG A 393 -30.80 7.21 -0.73
CA ARG A 393 -31.52 7.58 -1.94
C ARG A 393 -30.82 8.73 -2.63
N LEU A 394 -30.52 8.57 -3.91
CA LEU A 394 -29.96 9.61 -4.75
C LEU A 394 -31.06 10.52 -5.32
N SER A 395 -30.66 11.68 -5.84
CA SER A 395 -31.56 12.70 -6.38
C SER A 395 -32.44 12.22 -7.52
N ASP A 396 -31.98 11.23 -8.29
CA ASP A 396 -32.67 10.62 -9.44
C ASP A 396 -33.47 9.35 -9.10
N GLY A 397 -33.55 9.00 -7.82
CA GLY A 397 -34.28 7.83 -7.33
C GLY A 397 -33.51 6.52 -7.34
N ARG A 398 -32.25 6.51 -7.81
CA ARG A 398 -31.33 5.38 -7.61
C ARG A 398 -30.94 5.25 -6.13
N THR A 399 -30.32 4.14 -5.78
CA THR A 399 -29.97 3.90 -4.37
C THR A 399 -28.58 3.34 -4.23
N VAL A 400 -27.89 3.73 -3.14
CA VAL A 400 -26.65 3.13 -2.66
C VAL A 400 -26.95 2.36 -1.38
N GLN A 401 -26.59 1.10 -1.31
CA GLN A 401 -26.78 0.26 -0.12
C GLN A 401 -25.42 -0.14 0.45
N LEU A 402 -25.23 0.10 1.73
CA LEU A 402 -24.04 -0.34 2.45
C LEU A 402 -24.12 -1.84 2.70
N ILE A 403 -23.01 -2.54 2.39
CA ILE A 403 -22.83 -3.95 2.70
C ILE A 403 -21.46 -4.15 3.38
N GLY A 404 -21.30 -5.23 4.14
CA GLY A 404 -20.01 -5.52 4.75
C GLY A 404 -20.07 -6.63 5.76
N THR A 405 -18.98 -6.80 6.49
CA THR A 405 -18.86 -7.77 7.57
C THR A 405 -18.16 -7.09 8.74
N VAL A 406 -18.76 -7.16 9.90
CA VAL A 406 -18.24 -6.62 11.17
C VAL A 406 -17.47 -7.75 11.86
N ASP A 407 -16.19 -7.57 12.12
CA ASP A 407 -15.35 -8.60 12.72
C ASP A 407 -15.89 -9.06 14.07
N ARG A 408 -16.20 -8.11 14.97
CA ARG A 408 -16.83 -8.37 16.26
C ARG A 408 -17.74 -7.22 16.67
N ALA A 409 -18.96 -7.55 17.06
CA ALA A 409 -19.90 -6.66 17.71
C ALA A 409 -20.10 -7.10 19.16
N ASP A 410 -19.87 -6.18 20.11
CA ASP A 410 -20.09 -6.40 21.52
C ASP A 410 -21.26 -5.55 22.01
N GLU A 411 -22.04 -6.11 22.94
CA GLU A 411 -23.19 -5.44 23.54
C GLU A 411 -23.03 -5.40 25.06
N TRP A 412 -23.51 -4.31 25.63
CA TRP A 412 -23.75 -4.16 27.05
C TRP A 412 -25.17 -3.64 27.28
N ILE A 413 -25.90 -4.26 28.20
CA ILE A 413 -27.23 -3.83 28.62
C ILE A 413 -27.08 -3.24 30.01
N GLU A 414 -27.41 -1.94 30.11
CA GLU A 414 -27.41 -1.20 31.37
C GLU A 414 -28.61 -1.61 32.24
N ASP A 415 -28.55 -1.37 33.55
CA ASP A 415 -29.62 -1.75 34.49
C ASP A 415 -30.99 -1.10 34.17
N ASP A 416 -30.98 0.04 33.51
CA ASP A 416 -32.22 0.73 33.04
C ASP A 416 -32.77 0.15 31.73
N GLY A 417 -32.10 -0.86 31.15
CA GLY A 417 -32.45 -1.50 29.90
C GLY A 417 -31.89 -0.82 28.66
N THR A 418 -31.08 0.23 28.79
CA THR A 418 -30.39 0.87 27.66
C THR A 418 -29.33 -0.12 27.10
N ARG A 419 -29.39 -0.33 25.79
CA ARG A 419 -28.44 -1.21 25.07
C ARG A 419 -27.33 -0.37 24.45
N TRP A 420 -26.11 -0.78 24.72
CA TRP A 420 -24.91 -0.15 24.18
C TRP A 420 -24.18 -1.11 23.27
N VAL A 421 -23.75 -0.64 22.10
CA VAL A 421 -23.03 -1.46 21.12
C VAL A 421 -21.70 -0.82 20.79
N ARG A 422 -20.63 -1.63 20.81
CA ARG A 422 -19.33 -1.27 20.28
C ARG A 422 -18.92 -2.24 19.16
N VAL A 423 -18.13 -1.74 18.24
CA VAL A 423 -17.54 -2.53 17.14
C VAL A 423 -16.04 -2.64 17.39
N VAL A 424 -15.51 -3.86 17.24
CA VAL A 424 -14.08 -4.14 17.39
C VAL A 424 -13.57 -4.74 16.09
N ASP A 425 -12.45 -4.23 15.61
CA ASP A 425 -11.77 -4.68 14.40
C ASP A 425 -10.30 -5.00 14.73
N TYR A 426 -9.76 -6.02 14.10
CA TYR A 426 -8.43 -6.52 14.38
C TYR A 426 -7.47 -6.14 13.26
N LYS A 427 -6.37 -5.45 13.60
CA LYS A 427 -5.40 -4.97 12.60
C LYS A 427 -4.00 -5.48 12.86
N THR A 428 -3.40 -6.04 11.82
CA THR A 428 -1.96 -6.31 11.78
C THR A 428 -1.26 -5.02 11.35
N GLY A 429 -0.58 -4.33 12.26
CA GLY A 429 0.16 -3.11 11.97
C GLY A 429 -0.21 -1.92 12.87
N THR A 430 0.27 -0.73 12.52
CA THR A 430 0.17 0.50 13.33
C THR A 430 -0.98 1.41 12.89
N LYS A 431 -2.18 0.87 12.68
CA LYS A 431 -3.33 1.69 12.30
C LYS A 431 -3.80 2.54 13.47
N LYS A 432 -4.16 3.80 13.18
CA LYS A 432 -4.76 4.75 14.13
C LYS A 432 -5.98 5.38 13.48
N LEU A 433 -7.02 5.62 14.26
CA LEU A 433 -8.18 6.38 13.79
C LEU A 433 -7.82 7.88 13.75
N ASP A 434 -7.85 8.46 12.55
CA ASP A 434 -7.69 9.90 12.34
C ASP A 434 -9.01 10.50 11.81
N LEU A 435 -9.64 11.35 12.60
CA LEU A 435 -10.90 12.00 12.22
C LEU A 435 -10.75 12.96 11.03
N ARG A 436 -9.54 13.41 10.72
CA ARG A 436 -9.28 14.20 9.50
C ARG A 436 -9.33 13.32 8.26
N GLU A 437 -8.83 12.09 8.36
CA GLU A 437 -8.97 11.09 7.29
C GLU A 437 -10.44 10.71 7.11
N VAL A 438 -11.19 10.49 8.20
CA VAL A 438 -12.64 10.24 8.17
C VAL A 438 -13.39 11.38 7.48
N TYR A 439 -13.01 12.63 7.75
CA TYR A 439 -13.60 13.80 7.09
C TYR A 439 -13.39 13.77 5.57
N CYS A 440 -12.28 13.23 5.09
CA CYS A 440 -11.98 13.09 3.67
C CYS A 440 -12.46 11.76 3.04
N GLY A 441 -13.22 10.96 3.77
CA GLY A 441 -13.77 9.68 3.27
C GLY A 441 -12.84 8.48 3.40
N LEU A 442 -11.76 8.59 4.18
CA LEU A 442 -10.87 7.50 4.54
C LEU A 442 -11.17 7.02 5.96
N ASP A 443 -10.71 5.83 6.33
CA ASP A 443 -10.85 5.27 7.69
C ASP A 443 -12.29 5.25 8.24
N CYS A 444 -13.27 5.11 7.32
CA CYS A 444 -14.71 5.20 7.63
C CYS A 444 -15.33 3.87 8.06
N GLN A 445 -14.63 2.75 7.84
CA GLN A 445 -15.16 1.39 7.95
C GLN A 445 -15.87 1.13 9.27
N MET A 446 -15.21 1.34 10.38
CA MET A 446 -15.72 1.02 11.70
C MET A 446 -16.91 1.88 12.11
N LEU A 447 -16.86 3.17 11.78
CA LEU A 447 -17.94 4.11 12.06
C LEU A 447 -19.20 3.80 11.25
N LEU A 448 -19.04 3.45 9.96
CA LEU A 448 -20.14 3.00 9.11
C LEU A 448 -20.79 1.72 9.65
N TYR A 449 -19.99 0.80 10.16
CA TYR A 449 -20.50 -0.41 10.79
C TYR A 449 -21.26 -0.09 12.09
N LEU A 450 -20.68 0.70 12.99
CA LEU A 450 -21.33 1.10 14.23
C LEU A 450 -22.69 1.77 13.96
N PHE A 451 -22.73 2.71 13.02
CA PHE A 451 -23.99 3.39 12.68
C PHE A 451 -24.99 2.50 11.93
N SER A 452 -24.52 1.47 11.22
CA SER A 452 -25.42 0.48 10.63
C SER A 452 -26.09 -0.39 11.70
N LEU A 453 -25.35 -0.78 12.75
CA LEU A 453 -25.92 -1.53 13.85
C LEU A 453 -26.92 -0.69 14.66
N THR A 454 -26.57 0.53 15.03
CA THR A 454 -27.41 1.39 15.88
C THR A 454 -28.64 1.95 15.16
N ARG A 455 -28.70 1.89 13.82
CA ARG A 455 -29.86 2.27 12.99
C ARG A 455 -30.73 1.09 12.57
N ASP A 456 -30.45 -0.10 13.03
CA ASP A 456 -31.23 -1.31 12.70
C ASP A 456 -32.57 -1.30 13.46
N ALA A 457 -33.50 -0.46 12.98
CA ALA A 457 -34.75 -0.13 13.71
C ALA A 457 -35.69 -1.33 13.97
N ASP A 458 -35.63 -2.35 13.10
CA ASP A 458 -36.51 -3.52 13.17
C ASP A 458 -35.73 -4.82 13.38
N GLY A 459 -34.42 -4.73 13.70
CA GLY A 459 -33.52 -5.87 13.75
C GLY A 459 -32.98 -6.16 15.15
N ARG A 460 -31.88 -6.91 15.17
CA ARG A 460 -31.22 -7.43 16.37
C ARG A 460 -30.77 -6.32 17.34
N PHE A 461 -30.36 -5.15 16.83
CA PHE A 461 -29.79 -4.05 17.60
C PHE A 461 -30.77 -2.89 17.78
N THR A 462 -32.07 -3.14 17.68
CA THR A 462 -33.10 -2.12 17.82
C THR A 462 -32.94 -1.30 19.12
N GLY A 463 -32.85 0.03 18.98
CA GLY A 463 -32.70 0.96 20.09
C GLY A 463 -31.32 0.99 20.75
N ALA A 464 -30.31 0.37 20.17
CA ALA A 464 -28.97 0.41 20.71
C ALA A 464 -28.31 1.80 20.53
N GLU A 465 -27.62 2.26 21.58
CA GLU A 465 -26.80 3.49 21.56
C GLU A 465 -25.33 3.14 21.16
N PRO A 466 -24.67 3.99 20.40
CA PRO A 466 -23.28 3.77 20.01
C PRO A 466 -22.34 4.00 21.19
N ALA A 467 -21.62 2.95 21.61
CA ALA A 467 -20.59 3.02 22.65
C ALA A 467 -19.21 3.37 22.10
N GLY A 468 -18.89 2.92 20.88
CA GLY A 468 -17.63 3.26 20.24
C GLY A 468 -17.13 2.25 19.22
N VAL A 469 -15.98 2.58 18.64
CA VAL A 469 -15.23 1.74 17.71
C VAL A 469 -13.81 1.54 18.23
N LEU A 470 -13.32 0.31 18.19
CA LEU A 470 -12.00 -0.05 18.71
C LEU A 470 -11.20 -0.84 17.67
N TYR A 471 -10.01 -0.36 17.36
CA TYR A 471 -8.98 -1.13 16.65
C TYR A 471 -8.09 -1.83 17.66
N LEU A 472 -8.03 -3.14 17.63
CA LEU A 472 -7.06 -3.91 18.39
C LEU A 472 -5.87 -4.22 17.50
N LEU A 473 -4.71 -3.66 17.86
CA LEU A 473 -3.46 -3.89 17.16
C LEU A 473 -2.89 -5.25 17.59
N ALA A 474 -2.95 -6.22 16.68
CA ALA A 474 -2.59 -7.62 16.97
C ALA A 474 -1.08 -7.86 17.03
N ASP A 475 -0.25 -6.92 16.52
CA ASP A 475 1.20 -6.95 16.69
C ASP A 475 1.57 -6.20 17.99
N PRO A 476 1.91 -6.92 19.05
CA PRO A 476 2.23 -6.28 20.32
C PRO A 476 3.52 -5.47 20.22
N ALA A 477 3.47 -4.23 20.69
CA ALA A 477 4.67 -3.43 20.82
C ALA A 477 5.52 -3.97 21.99
N PRO A 478 6.86 -4.03 21.86
CA PRO A 478 7.71 -4.35 23.01
C PRO A 478 7.55 -3.26 24.07
N GLU A 479 7.30 -3.66 25.32
CA GLU A 479 7.32 -2.70 26.44
C GLU A 479 8.64 -1.96 26.49
N THR A 480 8.58 -0.63 26.47
CA THR A 480 9.75 0.22 26.68
C THR A 480 10.15 0.14 28.15
N THR A 481 11.06 -0.79 28.46
CA THR A 481 11.66 -0.88 29.79
C THR A 481 12.79 0.13 29.93
N THR A 482 12.82 0.82 31.06
CA THR A 482 13.99 1.59 31.52
C THR A 482 15.22 0.68 31.52
N ARG A 483 16.30 1.17 30.91
CA ARG A 483 17.63 0.55 30.73
C ARG A 483 17.91 -0.69 31.62
N GLY A 484 17.99 -1.85 31.01
CA GLY A 484 18.63 -3.03 31.59
C GLY A 484 17.74 -4.24 31.92
N LYS A 485 16.42 -4.20 31.70
CA LYS A 485 15.55 -5.38 31.80
C LYS A 485 14.98 -5.71 30.42
N ALA A 486 15.19 -6.94 29.96
CA ALA A 486 14.52 -7.43 28.75
C ALA A 486 13.00 -7.37 28.99
N ALA A 487 12.28 -6.75 28.07
CA ALA A 487 10.83 -6.73 28.11
C ALA A 487 10.32 -8.17 27.99
N GLN A 488 9.70 -8.68 29.06
CA GLN A 488 9.11 -10.03 29.10
C GLN A 488 7.62 -10.01 28.77
N SER A 489 6.98 -8.84 28.73
CA SER A 489 5.56 -8.69 28.38
C SER A 489 5.40 -7.95 27.06
N MET A 490 4.42 -8.37 26.29
CA MET A 490 3.99 -7.71 25.07
C MET A 490 2.72 -6.94 25.37
N GLU A 491 2.72 -5.65 25.11
CA GLU A 491 1.56 -4.78 25.35
C GLU A 491 0.72 -4.64 24.07
N TYR A 492 -0.52 -5.12 24.12
CA TYR A 492 -1.50 -4.86 23.06
C TYR A 492 -2.09 -3.47 23.26
N LYS A 493 -2.20 -2.73 22.17
CA LYS A 493 -2.74 -1.36 22.20
C LYS A 493 -4.07 -1.28 21.47
N LEU A 494 -4.97 -0.53 22.06
CA LEU A 494 -6.22 -0.14 21.43
C LEU A 494 -6.10 1.26 20.83
N ASP A 495 -6.71 1.46 19.69
CA ASP A 495 -6.97 2.77 19.12
C ASP A 495 -8.47 2.87 18.75
N GLY A 496 -9.02 4.07 18.58
CA GLY A 496 -10.42 4.19 18.21
C GLY A 496 -11.11 5.43 18.78
N LEU A 497 -12.44 5.39 18.80
CA LEU A 497 -13.29 6.47 19.27
C LEU A 497 -14.35 5.90 20.21
N VAL A 498 -14.40 6.40 21.44
CA VAL A 498 -15.33 5.91 22.48
C VAL A 498 -16.30 7.03 22.87
N ARG A 499 -17.53 6.66 23.20
CA ARG A 499 -18.54 7.56 23.72
C ARG A 499 -18.04 8.25 24.99
N ASP A 500 -18.05 9.58 25.04
CA ASP A 500 -17.56 10.36 26.18
C ASP A 500 -18.57 10.37 27.35
N GLU A 501 -18.76 9.21 27.95
CA GLU A 501 -19.60 8.99 29.13
C GLU A 501 -18.90 8.04 30.11
N GLN A 502 -18.77 8.45 31.39
CA GLN A 502 -18.03 7.69 32.39
C GLN A 502 -18.55 6.26 32.52
N LYS A 503 -19.86 6.04 32.53
CA LYS A 503 -20.46 4.71 32.60
C LYS A 503 -20.03 3.78 31.46
N VAL A 504 -19.77 4.31 30.27
CA VAL A 504 -19.29 3.55 29.12
C VAL A 504 -17.82 3.15 29.33
N PHE A 505 -17.02 4.04 29.94
CA PHE A 505 -15.63 3.73 30.27
C PHE A 505 -15.56 2.63 31.34
N ASP A 506 -16.34 2.77 32.42
CA ASP A 506 -16.41 1.79 33.51
C ASP A 506 -16.90 0.41 33.01
N ALA A 507 -17.85 0.41 32.06
CA ALA A 507 -18.32 -0.83 31.44
C ALA A 507 -17.27 -1.49 30.52
N MET A 508 -16.35 -0.71 29.93
CA MET A 508 -15.27 -1.23 29.09
C MET A 508 -14.03 -1.64 29.89
N ASP A 509 -13.66 -0.88 30.91
CA ASP A 509 -12.47 -1.09 31.76
C ASP A 509 -12.82 -0.82 33.24
N ALA A 510 -13.40 -1.85 33.88
CA ALA A 510 -13.89 -1.76 35.26
C ALA A 510 -12.79 -1.46 36.29
N GLU A 511 -11.53 -1.71 35.97
CA GLU A 511 -10.38 -1.42 36.81
C GLU A 511 -9.81 -0.01 36.62
N GLU A 512 -10.36 0.77 35.69
CA GLU A 512 -9.92 2.14 35.32
C GLU A 512 -8.42 2.23 35.01
N THR A 513 -7.85 1.18 34.46
CA THR A 513 -6.42 1.10 34.14
C THR A 513 -6.05 1.83 32.85
N GLY A 514 -7.03 2.02 31.95
CA GLY A 514 -6.84 2.49 30.59
C GLY A 514 -6.22 1.42 29.66
N ARG A 515 -6.09 0.17 30.13
CA ARG A 515 -5.53 -0.93 29.34
C ARG A 515 -6.46 -1.36 28.21
N TYR A 516 -7.77 -1.24 28.44
CA TYR A 516 -8.81 -1.69 27.49
C TYR A 516 -9.57 -0.52 26.85
N LEU A 517 -8.96 0.66 26.86
CA LEU A 517 -9.45 1.87 26.25
C LEU A 517 -8.38 2.50 25.35
N PRO A 518 -8.75 3.29 24.33
CA PRO A 518 -7.80 3.97 23.45
C PRO A 518 -7.14 5.19 24.08
N PHE A 519 -7.38 5.44 25.36
CA PHE A 519 -6.82 6.53 26.15
C PHE A 519 -6.51 6.09 27.59
N SER A 520 -5.62 6.81 28.24
CA SER A 520 -5.18 6.53 29.61
C SER A 520 -5.95 7.35 30.65
N PHE A 521 -5.96 6.84 31.89
CA PHE A 521 -6.49 7.57 33.06
C PHE A 521 -5.37 8.20 33.87
N ARG A 522 -5.67 9.31 34.48
CA ARG A 522 -4.82 9.94 35.47
C ARG A 522 -5.66 10.35 36.67
N ASN A 523 -5.45 9.70 37.80
CA ASN A 523 -6.24 9.89 39.04
C ASN A 523 -7.76 9.69 38.82
N GLY A 524 -8.15 8.63 38.11
CA GLY A 524 -9.56 8.32 37.85
C GLY A 524 -10.24 9.23 36.78
N VAL A 525 -9.46 10.10 36.13
CA VAL A 525 -9.99 10.99 35.08
C VAL A 525 -9.31 10.68 33.74
N PRO A 526 -10.07 10.58 32.63
CA PRO A 526 -9.51 10.37 31.31
C PRO A 526 -8.52 11.48 30.93
N SER A 527 -7.39 11.11 30.33
CA SER A 527 -6.32 12.02 29.92
C SER A 527 -6.84 13.15 29.02
N PRO A 528 -6.59 14.41 29.33
CA PRO A 528 -7.00 15.56 28.51
C PRO A 528 -6.26 15.62 27.17
N TYR A 529 -5.08 14.98 27.06
CA TYR A 529 -4.25 14.94 25.85
C TYR A 529 -4.77 13.95 24.79
N GLN A 530 -5.78 13.13 25.12
CA GLN A 530 -6.37 12.13 24.24
C GLN A 530 -7.87 12.38 24.05
N LYS A 531 -8.27 13.66 24.08
CA LYS A 531 -9.66 14.08 23.92
C LYS A 531 -10.23 13.71 22.53
N GLU A 532 -9.36 13.65 21.51
CA GLU A 532 -9.73 13.23 20.16
C GLU A 532 -10.21 11.78 20.09
N LYS A 533 -9.85 10.93 21.07
CA LYS A 533 -10.30 9.53 21.17
C LYS A 533 -11.68 9.38 21.81
N ARG A 534 -12.33 10.49 22.13
CA ARG A 534 -13.64 10.53 22.76
C ARG A 534 -14.61 11.39 21.97
N ALA A 535 -15.86 10.99 21.95
CA ALA A 535 -16.93 11.72 21.27
C ALA A 535 -18.21 11.70 22.07
N ASP A 536 -18.77 12.88 22.32
CA ASP A 536 -20.13 13.01 22.85
C ASP A 536 -21.18 12.61 21.81
N LYS A 537 -22.44 12.54 22.21
CA LYS A 537 -23.55 12.19 21.32
C LYS A 537 -23.67 13.14 20.13
N ALA A 538 -23.41 14.41 20.34
CA ALA A 538 -23.53 15.43 19.31
C ALA A 538 -22.41 15.28 18.26
N LYS A 539 -21.17 14.99 18.69
CA LYS A 539 -20.04 14.73 17.79
C LYS A 539 -20.26 13.46 16.98
N LEU A 540 -20.72 12.36 17.61
CA LEU A 540 -21.06 11.13 16.90
C LEU A 540 -22.16 11.36 15.86
N SER A 541 -23.19 12.17 16.18
CA SER A 541 -24.23 12.51 15.22
C SER A 541 -23.70 13.33 14.04
N ARG A 542 -22.78 14.28 14.28
CA ARG A 542 -22.14 15.04 13.18
C ARG A 542 -21.28 14.14 12.28
N ILE A 543 -20.51 13.22 12.87
CA ILE A 543 -19.75 12.22 12.10
C ILE A 543 -20.69 11.37 11.25
N GLN A 544 -21.79 10.90 11.84
CA GLN A 544 -22.77 10.08 11.15
C GLN A 544 -23.39 10.79 9.94
N LEU A 545 -23.86 12.02 10.11
CA LEU A 545 -24.43 12.83 9.03
C LEU A 545 -23.40 13.06 7.91
N HIS A 546 -22.16 13.36 8.28
CA HIS A 546 -21.09 13.55 7.31
C HIS A 546 -20.78 12.28 6.49
N LEU A 547 -20.77 11.11 7.13
CA LEU A 547 -20.58 9.84 6.44
C LEU A 547 -21.76 9.54 5.50
N ASP A 548 -22.98 9.88 5.89
CA ASP A 548 -24.17 9.77 5.02
C ASP A 548 -24.03 10.65 3.78
N ASP A 549 -23.52 11.87 3.95
CA ASP A 549 -23.26 12.80 2.84
C ASP A 549 -22.15 12.26 1.92
N LEU A 550 -21.08 11.70 2.48
CA LEU A 550 -20.01 11.10 1.69
C LEU A 550 -20.51 9.92 0.83
N VAL A 551 -21.32 9.03 1.39
CA VAL A 551 -21.91 7.91 0.62
C VAL A 551 -22.82 8.42 -0.48
N THR A 552 -23.64 9.42 -0.18
CA THR A 552 -24.56 10.03 -1.16
C THR A 552 -23.79 10.72 -2.27
N GLN A 553 -22.78 11.54 -1.94
CA GLN A 553 -21.91 12.21 -2.90
C GLN A 553 -21.15 11.22 -3.79
N MET A 554 -20.63 10.14 -3.22
CA MET A 554 -20.01 9.08 -4.02
C MET A 554 -20.99 8.54 -5.07
N GLY A 555 -22.22 8.23 -4.65
CA GLY A 555 -23.24 7.73 -5.56
C GLY A 555 -23.56 8.72 -6.68
N GLU A 556 -23.85 9.98 -6.34
CA GLU A 556 -24.18 11.03 -7.31
C GLU A 556 -23.03 11.25 -8.32
N GLN A 557 -21.80 11.36 -7.83
CA GLN A 557 -20.63 11.58 -8.68
C GLN A 557 -20.33 10.37 -9.58
N LEU A 558 -20.45 9.16 -9.04
CA LEU A 558 -20.17 7.93 -9.79
C LEU A 558 -21.19 7.74 -10.92
N TYR A 559 -22.49 7.89 -10.63
CA TYR A 559 -23.52 7.83 -11.67
C TYR A 559 -23.49 9.03 -12.62
N GLY A 560 -22.91 10.16 -12.20
CA GLY A 560 -22.58 11.29 -13.07
C GLY A 560 -21.34 11.06 -13.94
N GLY A 561 -20.73 9.88 -13.88
CA GLY A 561 -19.59 9.50 -14.72
C GLY A 561 -18.23 10.03 -14.23
N CYS A 562 -18.14 10.57 -13.02
CA CYS A 562 -16.89 11.11 -12.49
C CYS A 562 -15.93 9.97 -12.09
N ILE A 563 -14.88 9.80 -12.89
CA ILE A 563 -13.82 8.80 -12.68
C ILE A 563 -12.43 9.45 -12.72
N ALA A 564 -12.29 10.65 -12.17
CA ALA A 564 -11.04 11.41 -12.22
C ALA A 564 -9.88 10.66 -11.54
N ALA A 565 -8.70 10.69 -12.17
CA ALA A 565 -7.47 10.16 -11.61
C ALA A 565 -6.81 11.22 -10.71
N GLU A 566 -7.42 11.49 -9.56
CA GLU A 566 -7.04 12.50 -8.59
C GLU A 566 -6.79 11.81 -7.23
N PRO A 567 -5.61 11.19 -7.03
CA PRO A 567 -5.32 10.48 -5.79
C PRO A 567 -5.27 11.43 -4.60
N LEU A 568 -5.80 10.99 -3.46
CA LEU A 568 -5.73 11.72 -2.20
C LEU A 568 -4.41 11.36 -1.50
N VAL A 569 -3.55 12.36 -1.28
CA VAL A 569 -2.23 12.19 -0.67
C VAL A 569 -2.28 12.52 0.82
N THR A 570 -2.00 11.50 1.66
CA THR A 570 -1.91 11.61 3.12
C THR A 570 -0.47 11.38 3.58
N GLY A 571 0.48 12.17 3.06
CA GLY A 571 1.92 12.04 3.32
C GLY A 571 2.69 11.36 2.18
N ARG A 572 2.28 10.19 1.72
CA ARG A 572 2.84 9.54 0.53
C ARG A 572 1.74 9.29 -0.50
N SER A 573 2.07 9.47 -1.79
CA SER A 573 1.11 9.21 -2.87
C SER A 573 0.67 7.74 -2.86
N PRO A 574 -0.64 7.44 -2.88
CA PRO A 574 -1.15 6.09 -2.95
C PRO A 574 -0.81 5.40 -4.29
N CYS A 575 -0.36 6.16 -5.29
CA CYS A 575 0.04 5.64 -6.59
C CYS A 575 1.25 4.69 -6.51
N ARG A 576 2.11 4.84 -5.51
CA ARG A 576 3.28 3.96 -5.29
C ARG A 576 2.92 2.50 -5.08
N TRP A 577 1.72 2.23 -4.56
CA TRP A 577 1.22 0.87 -4.29
C TRP A 577 -0.02 0.53 -5.14
N CYS A 578 -0.27 1.31 -6.19
CA CYS A 578 -1.42 1.12 -7.05
C CYS A 578 -1.12 0.10 -8.14
N ASP A 579 -1.86 -1.01 -8.15
CA ASP A 579 -1.73 -2.07 -9.16
C ASP A 579 -2.07 -1.61 -10.59
N TYR A 580 -2.68 -0.44 -10.72
CA TYR A 580 -3.18 0.09 -12.00
C TYR A 580 -2.31 1.22 -12.58
N GLY A 581 -1.11 1.45 -12.02
CA GLY A 581 -0.23 2.53 -12.45
C GLY A 581 0.06 2.52 -13.95
N PHE A 582 0.31 1.33 -14.51
CA PHE A 582 0.61 1.15 -15.95
C PHE A 582 -0.59 1.42 -16.89
N ILE A 583 -1.85 1.31 -16.39
CA ILE A 583 -3.05 1.70 -17.14
C ILE A 583 -3.35 3.18 -16.93
N CYS A 584 -3.19 3.63 -15.71
CA CYS A 584 -3.51 4.99 -15.30
C CYS A 584 -2.53 6.00 -15.87
N CYS A 585 -1.24 5.69 -15.86
CA CYS A 585 -0.15 6.61 -16.25
C CYS A 585 -0.28 7.97 -15.53
N HIS A 586 -0.66 7.94 -14.25
CA HIS A 586 -0.70 9.13 -13.41
C HIS A 586 0.72 9.52 -13.02
N GLU A 587 1.01 10.81 -13.10
CA GLU A 587 2.29 11.38 -12.71
C GLU A 587 2.17 11.98 -11.31
N ASP A 588 3.11 11.63 -10.43
CA ASP A 588 3.15 12.14 -9.06
C ASP A 588 3.18 13.67 -9.05
N GLY A 589 2.38 14.28 -8.18
CA GLY A 589 2.25 15.73 -8.04
C GLY A 589 1.29 16.41 -9.02
N ILE A 590 0.75 15.72 -10.00
CA ILE A 590 -0.18 16.31 -11.00
C ILE A 590 -1.62 15.88 -10.70
N GLY A 591 -2.49 16.86 -10.36
CA GLY A 591 -3.90 16.58 -10.09
C GLY A 591 -4.13 15.78 -8.80
N GLU A 592 -3.15 15.73 -7.91
CA GLU A 592 -3.29 15.14 -6.59
C GLU A 592 -4.13 16.02 -5.67
N ARG A 593 -4.91 15.38 -4.80
CA ARG A 593 -5.68 16.07 -3.75
C ARG A 593 -4.93 15.97 -2.44
N ALA A 594 -4.79 17.08 -1.74
CA ALA A 594 -4.29 17.09 -0.38
C ALA A 594 -5.40 16.73 0.62
N LEU A 595 -5.02 16.32 1.83
CA LEU A 595 -5.92 16.10 2.95
C LEU A 595 -6.47 17.47 3.42
N ASP A 596 -7.55 17.92 2.80
CA ASP A 596 -8.22 19.19 3.13
C ASP A 596 -9.31 18.93 4.19
N ALA A 597 -8.87 18.90 5.45
CA ALA A 597 -9.76 18.74 6.59
C ALA A 597 -9.41 19.75 7.69
N PRO A 598 -10.42 20.28 8.42
CA PRO A 598 -10.16 21.11 9.59
C PRO A 598 -9.25 20.43 10.59
N ALA A 599 -8.49 21.19 11.38
CA ALA A 599 -7.61 20.63 12.41
C ALA A 599 -8.39 19.81 13.47
N LYS A 600 -9.64 20.20 13.74
CA LYS A 600 -10.57 19.50 14.65
C LYS A 600 -11.92 19.30 13.93
N PRO A 601 -11.99 18.31 13.02
CA PRO A 601 -13.24 18.03 12.34
C PRO A 601 -14.30 17.57 13.34
N PHE A 602 -15.55 17.87 13.04
CA PHE A 602 -16.71 17.50 13.87
C PHE A 602 -16.81 18.17 15.25
N GLU A 603 -15.92 19.09 15.61
CA GLU A 603 -16.14 19.99 16.75
C GLU A 603 -17.09 21.13 16.34
N PRO A 604 -17.87 21.71 17.27
CA PRO A 604 -18.65 22.91 16.98
C PRO A 604 -17.71 24.05 16.59
N GLU A 605 -18.08 24.84 15.60
CA GLU A 605 -17.33 26.06 15.27
C GLU A 605 -17.28 26.97 16.51
N GLU A 606 -16.08 27.27 16.99
CA GLU A 606 -15.88 28.29 18.02
C GLU A 606 -16.38 29.62 17.41
N LYS A 607 -17.48 30.15 17.92
CA LYS A 607 -17.87 31.52 17.61
C LYS A 607 -16.69 32.40 18.04
N LYS A 608 -15.99 32.99 17.07
CA LYS A 608 -15.12 34.12 17.34
C LYS A 608 -16.00 35.17 17.99
N GLU A 609 -15.87 35.38 19.30
CA GLU A 609 -16.34 36.61 19.93
C GLU A 609 -15.62 37.75 19.19
N GLU A 610 -16.38 38.47 18.38
CA GLU A 610 -15.95 39.76 17.85
C GLU A 610 -15.78 40.66 19.09
N ASP A 611 -14.53 40.88 19.49
CA ASP A 611 -14.16 41.95 20.40
C ASP A 611 -14.64 43.29 19.79
N GLN A 612 -15.70 43.81 20.36
CA GLN A 612 -16.13 45.19 20.18
C GLN A 612 -15.28 46.15 21.02
#